data_fdaefefa746b02cea42fcebc8db8aa8d
#
_entry.id   fdaefefa746b02cea42fcebc8db8aa8d
#
_cell.length_a   1.000
_cell.length_b   1.000
_cell.length_c   1.000
_cell.angle_alpha   90.00
_cell.angle_beta   90.00
_cell.angle_gamma   90.00
#
_symmetry.space_group_name_H-M   'P 1'
#
loop_
_entity.id
_entity.type
_entity.pdbx_description
1 polymer ?
#
loop_
_entity_poly.entity_id
_entity_poly.type
_entity_poly.pdbx_seq_one_letter_code
_entity_poly.pdbx_strand_id
1 'polypeptide(L)'
;MEERTPEKQPEKDFKGIYKNVKISVKTLDFVIVGGILLMIALVLFGIANNGYTVSFDSKGGTDVAAQTDLKYGDHVEEPEPPTREGYTFAGWYFDENYAHPFDFETVIVDGSTTLYARWEKTE
;
A
#
# COMPACT_ATOMS: atom_id res chain seq x y z
N MET A 1 -35.24 -33.43 -39.09
CA MET A 1 -34.63 -32.46 -38.45
C MET A 1 -33.20 -32.71 -38.21
N GLU A 2 -32.45 -31.95 -38.80
CA GLU A 2 -31.10 -32.14 -38.67
C GLU A 2 -30.61 -31.70 -37.36
N GLU A 3 -30.31 -32.65 -36.58
CA GLU A 3 -29.41 -32.32 -35.57
C GLU A 3 -28.22 -31.74 -36.22
N ARG A 4 -28.15 -30.49 -36.22
CA ARG A 4 -26.88 -29.89 -36.43
C ARG A 4 -26.01 -30.39 -35.35
N THR A 5 -25.38 -31.47 -35.64
CA THR A 5 -24.06 -31.62 -35.05
C THR A 5 -23.51 -30.25 -34.99
N PRO A 6 -23.17 -29.77 -33.80
CA PRO A 6 -22.56 -28.49 -33.70
C PRO A 6 -21.49 -28.50 -34.74
N GLU A 7 -21.82 -27.81 -35.82
CA GLU A 7 -20.90 -27.63 -36.86
C GLU A 7 -19.60 -27.36 -36.18
N LYS A 8 -18.81 -28.35 -36.21
CA LYS A 8 -17.41 -28.17 -35.84
C LYS A 8 -17.06 -26.96 -36.61
N GLN A 9 -17.30 -25.84 -36.00
CA GLN A 9 -16.78 -24.58 -36.48
C GLN A 9 -15.41 -24.93 -36.99
N PRO A 10 -15.12 -24.63 -38.22
CA PRO A 10 -13.78 -24.88 -38.67
C PRO A 10 -12.93 -24.35 -37.59
N GLU A 11 -12.48 -25.21 -36.77
CA GLU A 11 -11.47 -24.92 -35.83
C GLU A 11 -10.54 -24.09 -36.64
N LYS A 12 -10.84 -22.80 -36.61
CA LYS A 12 -10.02 -21.81 -37.26
C LYS A 12 -8.67 -22.13 -36.78
N ASP A 13 -7.99 -22.74 -37.67
CA ASP A 13 -6.76 -23.37 -37.36
C ASP A 13 -5.84 -22.37 -36.75
N PHE A 14 -6.10 -22.08 -35.49
CA PHE A 14 -5.15 -21.30 -34.69
C PHE A 14 -3.77 -21.92 -34.77
N LYS A 15 -3.73 -23.17 -35.22
CA LYS A 15 -2.50 -23.83 -35.56
C LYS A 15 -1.72 -23.08 -36.63
N GLY A 16 -2.42 -22.35 -37.51
CA GLY A 16 -1.75 -21.55 -38.53
C GLY A 16 -1.00 -20.36 -37.99
N ILE A 17 -1.52 -19.74 -36.92
CA ILE A 17 -0.90 -18.56 -36.31
C ILE A 17 0.27 -18.97 -35.43
N TYR A 18 0.16 -20.11 -34.79
CA TYR A 18 1.18 -20.58 -33.86
C TYR A 18 2.03 -21.71 -34.43
N LYS A 19 2.10 -21.78 -35.75
CA LYS A 19 2.76 -22.88 -36.43
C LYS A 19 4.23 -23.05 -36.03
N ASN A 20 4.86 -21.97 -35.61
CA ASN A 20 6.24 -21.99 -35.21
C ASN A 20 6.45 -21.91 -33.69
N VAL A 21 5.38 -21.85 -32.94
CA VAL A 21 5.49 -21.76 -31.49
C VAL A 21 5.47 -23.18 -30.93
N LYS A 22 6.62 -23.68 -30.62
CA LYS A 22 6.78 -25.02 -30.04
C LYS A 22 6.80 -24.98 -28.52
N ILE A 23 5.94 -24.19 -27.92
CA ILE A 23 5.87 -24.12 -26.48
C ILE A 23 4.86 -25.15 -26.01
N SER A 24 5.30 -26.11 -25.23
CA SER A 24 4.38 -27.08 -24.66
C SER A 24 3.50 -26.38 -23.61
N VAL A 25 2.28 -26.86 -23.45
CA VAL A 25 1.35 -26.30 -22.47
C VAL A 25 1.97 -26.31 -21.07
N LYS A 26 2.73 -27.34 -20.77
CA LYS A 26 3.43 -27.45 -19.49
C LYS A 26 4.44 -26.33 -19.27
N THR A 27 5.16 -25.96 -20.34
CA THR A 27 6.15 -24.87 -20.25
C THR A 27 5.46 -23.53 -20.09
N LEU A 28 4.32 -23.35 -20.76
CA LEU A 28 3.54 -22.13 -20.67
C LEU A 28 3.00 -21.92 -19.25
N ASP A 29 2.46 -22.98 -18.64
CA ASP A 29 1.97 -22.92 -17.28
C ASP A 29 3.09 -22.58 -16.31
N PHE A 30 4.27 -23.12 -16.54
CA PHE A 30 5.42 -22.85 -15.70
C PHE A 30 5.83 -21.39 -15.75
N VAL A 31 5.78 -20.77 -16.93
CA VAL A 31 6.10 -19.37 -17.12
C VAL A 31 5.07 -18.47 -16.44
N ILE A 32 3.78 -18.80 -16.56
CA ILE A 32 2.72 -18.02 -15.94
C ILE A 32 2.80 -18.08 -14.41
N VAL A 33 2.94 -19.30 -13.86
CA VAL A 33 3.05 -19.48 -12.42
C VAL A 33 4.32 -18.81 -11.89
N GLY A 34 5.43 -18.98 -12.58
CA GLY A 34 6.68 -18.33 -12.22
C GLY A 34 6.59 -16.83 -12.24
N GLY A 35 5.89 -16.25 -13.23
CA GLY A 35 5.67 -14.81 -13.33
C GLY A 35 4.82 -14.28 -12.18
N ILE A 36 3.77 -15.01 -11.80
CA ILE A 36 2.91 -14.63 -10.68
C ILE A 36 3.68 -14.67 -9.38
N LEU A 37 4.45 -15.74 -9.15
CA LEU A 37 5.28 -15.87 -7.95
C LEU A 37 6.32 -14.75 -7.86
N LEU A 38 6.92 -14.40 -8.99
CA LEU A 38 7.90 -13.31 -9.04
C LEU A 38 7.24 -11.97 -8.68
N MET A 39 6.05 -11.70 -9.21
CA MET A 39 5.34 -10.48 -8.89
C MET A 39 4.99 -10.40 -7.40
N ILE A 40 4.52 -11.51 -6.84
CA ILE A 40 4.23 -11.57 -5.39
C ILE A 40 5.50 -11.32 -4.59
N ALA A 41 6.60 -11.95 -4.98
CA ALA A 41 7.88 -11.77 -4.31
C ALA A 41 8.37 -10.32 -4.37
N LEU A 42 8.21 -9.65 -5.53
CA LEU A 42 8.60 -8.25 -5.68
C LEU A 42 7.74 -7.33 -4.83
N VAL A 43 6.45 -7.59 -4.75
CA VAL A 43 5.53 -6.81 -3.91
C VAL A 43 5.89 -6.98 -2.43
N LEU A 44 6.10 -8.22 -1.99
CA LEU A 44 6.50 -8.50 -0.60
C LEU A 44 7.85 -7.89 -0.28
N PHE A 45 8.79 -7.96 -1.22
CA PHE A 45 10.11 -7.37 -1.07
C PHE A 45 10.01 -5.84 -0.95
N GLY A 46 9.17 -5.23 -1.77
CA GLY A 46 8.94 -3.78 -1.71
C GLY A 46 8.35 -3.36 -0.37
N ILE A 47 7.36 -4.09 0.13
CA ILE A 47 6.76 -3.83 1.44
C ILE A 47 7.80 -4.01 2.55
N ALA A 48 8.61 -5.08 2.46
CA ALA A 48 9.60 -5.38 3.48
C ALA A 48 10.73 -4.35 3.52
N ASN A 49 11.10 -3.81 2.36
CA ASN A 49 12.21 -2.85 2.28
C ASN A 49 11.81 -1.40 2.47
N ASN A 50 10.63 -1.03 1.94
CA ASN A 50 10.18 0.36 2.02
C ASN A 50 9.49 0.69 3.32
N GLY A 51 8.97 -0.33 4.00
CA GLY A 51 8.32 -0.13 5.28
C GLY A 51 7.05 0.71 5.21
N TYR A 52 6.57 1.10 6.36
CA TYR A 52 5.42 1.99 6.49
C TYR A 52 5.88 3.42 6.72
N THR A 53 5.03 4.35 6.34
CA THR A 53 5.29 5.78 6.53
C THR A 53 4.22 6.38 7.42
N VAL A 54 4.62 7.06 8.46
CA VAL A 54 3.73 7.87 9.30
C VAL A 54 3.97 9.33 8.96
N SER A 55 2.96 9.96 8.41
CA SER A 55 3.01 11.37 8.02
C SER A 55 2.40 12.22 9.12
N PHE A 56 2.87 13.44 9.24
CA PHE A 56 2.37 14.38 10.24
C PHE A 56 1.80 15.61 9.54
N ASP A 57 0.49 15.85 9.74
CA ASP A 57 -0.16 17.04 9.24
C ASP A 57 -0.26 18.05 10.39
N SER A 58 0.53 19.09 10.32
CA SER A 58 0.59 20.08 11.40
C SER A 58 -0.58 21.05 11.42
N LYS A 59 -1.50 20.96 10.46
CA LYS A 59 -2.72 21.79 10.42
C LYS A 59 -2.44 23.27 10.60
N GLY A 60 -1.51 23.78 9.81
CA GLY A 60 -1.17 25.20 9.82
C GLY A 60 0.02 25.56 10.71
N GLY A 61 0.60 24.58 11.40
CA GLY A 61 1.83 24.77 12.15
C GLY A 61 3.08 24.55 11.32
N THR A 62 4.22 24.53 11.96
CA THR A 62 5.48 24.23 11.30
C THR A 62 5.51 22.80 10.78
N ASP A 63 6.23 22.58 9.69
CA ASP A 63 6.30 21.26 9.07
C ASP A 63 7.00 20.25 9.97
N VAL A 64 6.45 19.05 10.00
CA VAL A 64 7.02 17.91 10.72
C VAL A 64 7.34 16.83 9.70
N ALA A 65 8.59 16.36 9.71
CA ALA A 65 9.03 15.36 8.76
C ALA A 65 8.35 14.02 9.00
N ALA A 66 7.90 13.38 7.94
CA ALA A 66 7.33 12.04 8.01
C ALA A 66 8.40 11.04 8.42
N GLN A 67 8.00 10.00 9.16
CA GLN A 67 8.89 8.89 9.51
C GLN A 67 8.65 7.75 8.53
N THR A 68 9.72 7.30 7.89
CA THR A 68 9.68 6.26 6.87
C THR A 68 10.41 5.02 7.35
N ASP A 69 10.31 3.95 6.57
CA ASP A 69 10.99 2.69 6.85
C ASP A 69 10.58 2.05 8.18
N LEU A 70 9.38 2.34 8.64
CA LEU A 70 8.84 1.75 9.85
C LEU A 70 8.32 0.35 9.57
N LYS A 71 8.50 -0.55 10.52
CA LYS A 71 8.06 -1.95 10.39
C LYS A 71 6.91 -2.22 11.34
N TYR A 72 6.17 -3.27 11.02
CA TYR A 72 5.09 -3.70 11.90
C TYR A 72 5.61 -3.94 13.32
N GLY A 73 4.95 -3.33 14.29
CA GLY A 73 5.34 -3.44 15.69
C GLY A 73 6.28 -2.36 16.18
N ASP A 74 6.83 -1.54 15.28
CA ASP A 74 7.67 -0.42 15.68
C ASP A 74 6.83 0.65 16.39
N HIS A 75 7.49 1.44 17.21
CA HIS A 75 6.89 2.63 17.77
C HIS A 75 7.31 3.85 16.96
N VAL A 76 6.35 4.77 16.77
CA VAL A 76 6.66 6.05 16.13
C VAL A 76 7.44 6.91 17.13
N GLU A 77 8.54 7.49 16.68
CA GLU A 77 9.30 8.40 17.51
C GLU A 77 8.53 9.72 17.63
N GLU A 78 8.36 10.20 18.85
CA GLU A 78 7.67 11.47 19.08
C GLU A 78 8.49 12.62 18.49
N PRO A 79 7.96 13.35 17.49
CA PRO A 79 8.69 14.47 16.91
C PRO A 79 8.67 15.69 17.80
N GLU A 80 9.54 16.65 17.52
CA GLU A 80 9.47 17.94 18.18
C GLU A 80 8.08 18.55 17.95
N PRO A 81 7.47 19.11 19.01
CA PRO A 81 6.16 19.73 18.84
C PRO A 81 6.21 20.84 17.79
N PRO A 82 5.28 20.84 16.82
CA PRO A 82 5.21 21.95 15.89
C PRO A 82 4.74 23.21 16.59
N THR A 83 4.98 24.35 15.97
CA THR A 83 4.54 25.63 16.50
C THR A 83 3.60 26.31 15.52
N ARG A 84 2.66 27.07 16.07
CA ARG A 84 1.72 27.86 15.27
C ARG A 84 1.42 29.13 16.02
N GLU A 85 1.63 30.27 15.36
CA GLU A 85 1.41 31.57 15.98
C GLU A 85 -0.03 31.71 16.45
N GLY A 86 -0.21 32.09 17.69
CA GLY A 86 -1.54 32.27 18.29
C GLY A 86 -2.19 30.99 18.77
N TYR A 87 -1.48 29.87 18.75
CA TYR A 87 -2.02 28.58 19.15
C TYR A 87 -1.03 27.80 20.00
N THR A 88 -1.57 26.91 20.82
CA THR A 88 -0.78 25.95 21.62
C THR A 88 -1.01 24.55 21.09
N PHE A 89 0.05 23.81 20.90
CA PHE A 89 -0.03 22.42 20.42
C PHE A 89 -0.64 21.53 21.51
N ALA A 90 -1.69 20.78 21.13
CA ALA A 90 -2.43 19.94 22.06
C ALA A 90 -2.29 18.44 21.80
N GLY A 91 -1.39 18.04 20.92
CA GLY A 91 -1.12 16.63 20.65
C GLY A 91 -1.42 16.18 19.24
N TRP A 92 -1.08 14.93 18.98
CA TRP A 92 -1.31 14.26 17.67
C TRP A 92 -2.50 13.33 17.78
N TYR A 93 -3.29 13.25 16.70
CA TYR A 93 -4.51 12.45 16.64
C TYR A 93 -4.56 11.65 15.35
N PHE A 94 -5.26 10.51 15.39
CA PHE A 94 -5.46 9.67 14.20
C PHE A 94 -6.43 10.30 13.20
N ASP A 95 -7.31 11.19 13.66
CA ASP A 95 -8.39 11.73 12.84
C ASP A 95 -8.48 13.25 12.97
N GLU A 96 -9.04 13.87 11.95
CA GLU A 96 -9.22 15.32 11.93
C GLU A 96 -10.26 15.81 12.94
N ASN A 97 -11.09 14.91 13.45
CA ASN A 97 -12.09 15.22 14.47
C ASN A 97 -11.54 15.19 15.88
N TYR A 98 -10.28 14.78 16.02
CA TYR A 98 -9.58 14.69 17.32
C TYR A 98 -10.29 13.75 18.30
N ALA A 99 -10.94 12.71 17.77
CA ALA A 99 -11.63 11.73 18.60
C ALA A 99 -10.71 10.64 19.14
N HIS A 100 -9.59 10.39 18.44
CA HIS A 100 -8.68 9.30 18.78
C HIS A 100 -7.25 9.83 18.93
N PRO A 101 -6.82 10.11 20.16
CA PRO A 101 -5.46 10.59 20.39
C PRO A 101 -4.43 9.49 20.06
N PHE A 102 -3.28 9.91 19.58
CA PHE A 102 -2.18 9.02 19.30
C PHE A 102 -1.20 9.02 20.49
N ASP A 103 -0.94 7.84 21.03
CA ASP A 103 0.00 7.66 22.13
C ASP A 103 1.27 7.00 21.60
N PHE A 104 2.37 7.74 21.58
CA PHE A 104 3.65 7.25 21.07
C PHE A 104 4.22 6.08 21.86
N GLU A 105 3.81 5.91 23.12
CA GLU A 105 4.31 4.84 23.97
C GLU A 105 3.57 3.52 23.76
N THR A 106 2.28 3.58 23.50
CA THR A 106 1.45 2.38 23.44
C THR A 106 1.06 1.94 22.04
N VAL A 107 0.97 2.87 21.09
CA VAL A 107 0.55 2.56 19.73
C VAL A 107 1.72 2.02 18.94
N ILE A 108 1.51 0.88 18.29
CA ILE A 108 2.50 0.29 17.40
C ILE A 108 2.14 0.58 15.95
N VAL A 109 3.14 0.57 15.08
CA VAL A 109 2.94 0.72 13.64
C VAL A 109 2.33 -0.55 13.08
N ASP A 110 1.18 -0.42 12.44
CA ASP A 110 0.50 -1.53 11.77
C ASP A 110 0.16 -1.20 10.31
N GLY A 111 0.61 -0.06 9.83
CA GLY A 111 0.38 0.40 8.47
C GLY A 111 0.80 1.86 8.33
N SER A 112 0.75 2.36 7.10
CA SER A 112 0.98 3.77 6.85
C SER A 112 -0.23 4.58 7.28
N THR A 113 0.01 5.71 7.92
CA THR A 113 -1.06 6.57 8.41
C THR A 113 -0.61 8.03 8.43
N THR A 114 -1.57 8.91 8.61
CA THR A 114 -1.32 10.34 8.81
C THR A 114 -1.84 10.74 10.18
N LEU A 115 -1.03 11.45 10.93
CA LEU A 115 -1.42 12.00 12.22
C LEU A 115 -1.69 13.49 12.08
N TYR A 116 -2.65 13.98 12.82
CA TYR A 116 -3.12 15.37 12.73
C TYR A 116 -2.84 16.11 14.01
N ALA A 117 -2.27 17.31 13.90
CA ALA A 117 -1.99 18.14 15.06
C ALA A 117 -3.27 18.83 15.53
N ARG A 118 -3.49 18.82 16.82
CA ARG A 118 -4.57 19.60 17.44
C ARG A 118 -3.98 20.88 18.00
N TRP A 119 -4.71 21.97 17.77
CA TRP A 119 -4.31 23.29 18.23
C TRP A 119 -5.38 23.87 19.12
N GLU A 120 -4.95 24.51 20.20
CA GLU A 120 -5.80 25.30 21.07
C GLU A 120 -5.42 26.74 20.92
N LYS A 121 -6.41 27.60 20.73
CA LYS A 121 -6.16 29.02 20.58
C LYS A 121 -5.67 29.60 21.90
N THR A 122 -4.53 30.26 21.86
CA THR A 122 -4.02 30.98 23.03
C THR A 122 -4.64 32.37 23.07
N GLU A 123 -5.16 32.72 24.20
CA GLU A 123 -5.70 34.07 24.40
C GLU A 123 -4.59 35.05 24.71
#